data_37b944e574de032a48241a912c44c328
#
_entry.id   37b944e574de032a48241a912c44c328
#
_cell.length_a   1.000
_cell.length_b   1.000
_cell.length_c   1.000
_cell.angle_alpha   90.00
_cell.angle_beta   90.00
_cell.angle_gamma   90.00
#
_symmetry.space_group_name_H-M   'P 1'
#
loop_
_entity.id
_entity.type
_entity.pdbx_description
1 polymer ?
#
loop_
_entity_poly.entity_id
_entity_poly.type
_entity_poly.pdbx_seq_one_letter_code
_entity_poly.pdbx_strand_id
1 'polypeptide(L)'
;PGNNSTFSTITAALGGGGGRYGGGAHPGTVPAPVVNDTRGGNGGAGGGGGGTCSGSAPVSALIDNGGLGNTPPVSPAQGFVGGKGRNGYYYSAGGGGGAGVQGTDAGGPNSDSTNSYGGAGGNGVTTSITGSPTTRAGGGGGTGWTGNASGGSGGGGGGGRTTGPTAGNATVNTGGGGGGGGGPGPGGLSGGGGSGIVVIRYKFQ
;
A
#
# COMPACT_ATOMS: atom_id res chain seq x y z
N PRO A 1 9.80 -0.35 0.38
CA PRO A 1 9.67 1.10 0.57
C PRO A 1 10.35 1.84 -0.58
N GLY A 2 9.79 3.02 -0.92
CA GLY A 2 10.41 3.93 -1.88
C GLY A 2 11.61 4.66 -1.27
N ASN A 3 12.24 5.52 -2.06
CA ASN A 3 13.31 6.41 -1.57
C ASN A 3 12.74 7.80 -1.25
N ASN A 4 13.37 8.50 -0.31
CA ASN A 4 13.05 9.90 -0.06
C ASN A 4 13.40 10.76 -1.27
N SER A 5 12.56 11.76 -1.54
CA SER A 5 12.89 12.83 -2.48
C SER A 5 13.31 14.07 -1.69
N THR A 6 14.42 14.69 -2.07
CA THR A 6 14.94 15.88 -1.39
C THR A 6 15.03 17.04 -2.37
N PHE A 7 14.52 18.19 -1.96
CA PHE A 7 14.69 19.45 -2.66
C PHE A 7 15.19 20.50 -1.67
N SER A 8 16.46 20.90 -1.78
CA SER A 8 17.14 21.74 -0.78
C SER A 8 17.04 21.12 0.63
N THR A 9 16.48 21.82 1.58
CA THR A 9 16.26 21.34 2.96
C THR A 9 14.94 20.59 3.14
N ILE A 10 14.10 20.53 2.11
CA ILE A 10 12.80 19.85 2.17
C ILE A 10 12.99 18.39 1.78
N THR A 11 12.70 17.49 2.69
CA THR A 11 12.70 16.05 2.43
C THR A 11 11.26 15.54 2.46
N ALA A 12 10.80 15.03 1.33
CA ALA A 12 9.53 14.30 1.29
C ALA A 12 9.74 12.90 1.87
N ALA A 13 8.87 12.49 2.78
CA ALA A 13 8.94 11.16 3.33
C ALA A 13 8.67 10.10 2.25
N LEU A 14 9.40 9.01 2.32
CA LEU A 14 9.16 7.86 1.44
C LEU A 14 7.77 7.26 1.65
N GLY A 15 7.22 6.64 0.63
CA GLY A 15 6.00 5.85 0.75
C GLY A 15 6.25 4.58 1.58
N GLY A 16 5.30 4.21 2.43
CA GLY A 16 5.36 2.97 3.21
C GLY A 16 5.31 1.74 2.31
N GLY A 17 6.16 0.76 2.58
CA GLY A 17 6.10 -0.54 1.91
C GLY A 17 4.87 -1.33 2.34
N GLY A 18 4.26 -2.09 1.42
CA GLY A 18 3.16 -3.00 1.76
C GLY A 18 3.61 -4.08 2.76
N GLY A 19 2.66 -4.55 3.58
CA GLY A 19 2.85 -5.66 4.50
C GLY A 19 3.17 -6.95 3.74
N ARG A 20 3.92 -7.85 4.36
CA ARG A 20 4.30 -9.13 3.75
C ARG A 20 3.22 -10.19 3.98
N TYR A 21 3.22 -11.19 3.13
CA TYR A 21 2.46 -12.41 3.37
C TYR A 21 3.05 -13.19 4.55
N GLY A 22 2.24 -13.52 5.53
CA GLY A 22 2.61 -14.29 6.72
C GLY A 22 2.34 -15.79 6.57
N GLY A 23 2.96 -16.44 5.62
CA GLY A 23 2.85 -17.87 5.38
C GLY A 23 4.23 -18.53 5.28
N GLY A 24 4.77 -19.03 6.37
CA GLY A 24 6.03 -19.77 6.41
C GLY A 24 7.26 -18.89 6.63
N ALA A 25 8.15 -19.40 7.46
CA ALA A 25 9.44 -18.78 7.73
C ALA A 25 10.24 -18.64 6.43
N HIS A 26 10.43 -17.41 5.97
CA HIS A 26 11.50 -17.17 5.01
C HIS A 26 12.83 -17.16 5.77
N PRO A 27 13.75 -18.08 5.47
CA PRO A 27 15.06 -18.06 6.10
C PRO A 27 15.83 -16.86 5.55
N GLY A 28 16.17 -15.90 6.40
CA GLY A 28 17.27 -15.07 6.05
C GLY A 28 17.33 -13.61 6.46
N THR A 29 16.41 -12.99 7.22
CA THR A 29 16.60 -11.58 7.56
C THR A 29 16.08 -11.08 8.90
N VAL A 30 15.59 -11.93 9.80
CA VAL A 30 15.26 -11.48 11.18
C VAL A 30 15.56 -12.61 12.17
N PRO A 31 16.24 -12.34 13.31
CA PRO A 31 16.36 -13.33 14.37
C PRO A 31 14.97 -13.74 14.86
N ALA A 32 14.67 -15.05 14.86
CA ALA A 32 13.46 -15.57 15.50
C ALA A 32 13.47 -15.22 17.01
N PRO A 33 12.33 -14.91 17.64
CA PRO A 33 10.98 -15.23 17.20
C PRO A 33 10.10 -13.99 16.96
N VAL A 34 10.09 -13.46 15.78
CA VAL A 34 9.07 -12.48 15.43
C VAL A 34 8.12 -13.15 14.46
N VAL A 35 7.09 -13.73 15.04
CA VAL A 35 5.94 -14.25 14.34
C VAL A 35 5.43 -13.22 13.36
N ASN A 36 5.66 -13.47 12.07
CA ASN A 36 4.89 -12.93 10.94
C ASN A 36 4.47 -11.46 11.08
N ASP A 37 5.42 -10.53 11.07
CA ASP A 37 5.08 -9.11 11.01
C ASP A 37 4.53 -8.78 9.61
N THR A 38 3.22 -8.76 9.49
CA THR A 38 2.48 -8.44 8.27
C THR A 38 2.06 -6.98 8.20
N ARG A 39 2.49 -6.15 9.16
CA ARG A 39 2.19 -4.72 9.18
C ARG A 39 2.69 -4.02 7.92
N GLY A 40 1.92 -3.08 7.45
CA GLY A 40 2.36 -2.13 6.44
C GLY A 40 3.50 -1.25 7.00
N GLY A 41 4.44 -0.89 6.14
CA GLY A 41 5.52 0.04 6.50
C GLY A 41 5.01 1.47 6.71
N ASN A 42 5.57 2.17 7.69
CA ASN A 42 5.30 3.60 7.89
C ASN A 42 5.94 4.45 6.79
N GLY A 43 5.37 5.61 6.52
CA GLY A 43 5.90 6.54 5.53
C GLY A 43 5.11 7.83 5.45
N GLY A 44 5.39 8.68 4.46
CA GLY A 44 4.58 9.85 4.12
C GLY A 44 3.14 9.43 3.86
N ALA A 45 2.95 8.35 3.09
CA ALA A 45 1.72 7.58 3.00
C ALA A 45 2.01 6.16 3.50
N GLY A 46 1.20 5.61 4.39
CA GLY A 46 1.42 4.29 4.99
C GLY A 46 1.16 3.15 4.02
N GLY A 47 1.93 2.07 4.11
CA GLY A 47 1.68 0.86 3.34
C GLY A 47 0.45 0.08 3.85
N GLY A 48 -0.22 -0.67 2.99
CA GLY A 48 -1.28 -1.59 3.40
C GLY A 48 -0.75 -2.76 4.22
N GLY A 49 -1.53 -3.22 5.20
CA GLY A 49 -1.20 -4.42 5.98
C GLY A 49 -1.31 -5.69 5.13
N GLY A 50 -0.42 -6.64 5.36
CA GLY A 50 -0.47 -7.95 4.70
C GLY A 50 -1.51 -8.87 5.37
N GLY A 51 -1.93 -9.91 4.66
CA GLY A 51 -2.79 -10.94 5.21
C GLY A 51 -2.02 -12.18 5.63
N THR A 52 -2.53 -12.90 6.60
CA THR A 52 -2.00 -14.21 7.00
C THR A 52 -2.99 -15.31 6.66
N CYS A 53 -2.43 -16.45 6.21
CA CYS A 53 -3.16 -17.67 6.00
C CYS A 53 -2.78 -18.64 7.12
N SER A 54 -3.63 -18.83 8.11
CA SER A 54 -3.46 -19.86 9.10
C SER A 54 -4.69 -20.74 9.15
N GLY A 55 -4.55 -21.98 8.69
CA GLY A 55 -5.59 -23.00 8.82
C GLY A 55 -5.87 -23.41 10.27
N SER A 56 -5.26 -22.79 11.25
CA SER A 56 -5.38 -23.20 12.65
C SER A 56 -4.95 -22.06 13.58
N ALA A 57 -5.85 -21.26 14.02
CA ALA A 57 -5.82 -20.30 15.10
C ALA A 57 -5.81 -18.81 14.65
N PRO A 58 -6.60 -17.98 15.34
CA PRO A 58 -6.54 -16.55 15.16
C PRO A 58 -5.18 -16.05 15.65
N VAL A 59 -4.33 -15.65 14.72
CA VAL A 59 -3.13 -14.90 15.05
C VAL A 59 -3.55 -13.52 15.56
N SER A 60 -2.85 -13.06 16.57
CA SER A 60 -3.14 -11.83 17.32
C SER A 60 -3.54 -10.66 16.43
N ALA A 61 -4.58 -9.95 16.84
CA ALA A 61 -5.21 -8.82 16.13
C ALA A 61 -4.28 -7.62 15.81
N LEU A 62 -3.01 -7.72 16.10
CA LEU A 62 -2.05 -6.61 15.97
C LEU A 62 -1.15 -6.68 14.73
N ILE A 63 -1.19 -7.77 13.98
CA ILE A 63 -0.21 -8.02 12.92
C ILE A 63 -0.62 -7.56 11.53
N ASP A 64 -1.88 -7.20 11.35
CA ASP A 64 -2.40 -6.88 10.02
C ASP A 64 -2.62 -5.38 9.80
N ASN A 65 -2.17 -4.54 10.71
CA ASN A 65 -2.38 -3.10 10.59
C ASN A 65 -1.65 -2.51 9.39
N GLY A 66 -2.32 -1.56 8.73
CA GLY A 66 -1.65 -0.69 7.78
C GLY A 66 -0.58 0.15 8.46
N GLY A 67 0.42 0.55 7.69
CA GLY A 67 1.47 1.46 8.15
C GLY A 67 0.93 2.86 8.43
N LEU A 68 1.54 3.54 9.38
CA LEU A 68 1.20 4.93 9.67
C LEU A 68 1.59 5.84 8.51
N GLY A 69 0.69 6.77 8.16
CA GLY A 69 1.00 7.89 7.30
C GLY A 69 1.66 9.04 8.07
N ASN A 70 2.09 10.06 7.35
CA ASN A 70 2.74 11.25 7.91
C ASN A 70 3.90 10.91 8.87
N THR A 71 4.76 9.99 8.47
CA THR A 71 5.90 9.54 9.26
C THR A 71 7.20 9.77 8.48
N PRO A 72 8.13 10.60 8.99
CA PRO A 72 8.03 11.39 10.20
C PRO A 72 6.92 12.46 10.13
N PRO A 73 6.35 12.87 11.28
CA PRO A 73 5.24 13.84 11.29
C PRO A 73 5.68 15.21 10.80
N VAL A 74 4.91 15.77 9.86
CA VAL A 74 5.09 17.12 9.32
C VAL A 74 3.74 17.84 9.21
N SER A 75 3.76 19.14 9.07
CA SER A 75 2.55 19.95 8.86
C SER A 75 2.74 20.81 7.59
N PRO A 76 1.80 20.75 6.62
CA PRO A 76 0.65 19.85 6.56
C PRO A 76 1.06 18.37 6.42
N ALA A 77 0.17 17.45 6.80
CA ALA A 77 0.41 16.02 6.69
C ALA A 77 0.70 15.60 5.23
N GLN A 78 1.67 14.70 5.04
CA GLN A 78 2.07 14.22 3.72
C GLN A 78 1.22 13.05 3.20
N GLY A 79 0.47 12.38 4.07
CA GLY A 79 -0.40 11.29 3.68
C GLY A 79 -1.03 10.56 4.86
N PHE A 80 -1.81 9.56 4.53
CA PHE A 80 -2.68 8.84 5.47
C PHE A 80 -2.23 7.41 5.69
N VAL A 81 -2.83 6.78 6.71
CA VAL A 81 -2.59 5.39 7.08
C VAL A 81 -3.03 4.43 5.97
N GLY A 82 -2.35 3.31 5.84
CA GLY A 82 -2.79 2.19 5.02
C GLY A 82 -3.92 1.41 5.68
N GLY A 83 -4.72 0.71 4.88
CA GLY A 83 -5.75 -0.20 5.34
C GLY A 83 -5.16 -1.45 6.00
N LYS A 84 -5.95 -2.10 6.83
CA LYS A 84 -5.58 -3.36 7.47
C LYS A 84 -5.64 -4.51 6.49
N GLY A 85 -4.71 -5.44 6.61
CA GLY A 85 -4.81 -6.75 6.03
C GLY A 85 -5.86 -7.60 6.75
N ARG A 86 -6.05 -8.82 6.30
CA ARG A 86 -7.01 -9.74 6.88
C ARG A 86 -6.41 -11.11 7.12
N ASN A 87 -6.70 -11.63 8.30
CA ASN A 87 -6.46 -13.00 8.67
C ASN A 87 -7.68 -13.87 8.35
N GLY A 88 -7.47 -14.99 7.73
CA GLY A 88 -8.54 -15.93 7.42
C GLY A 88 -8.01 -17.14 6.67
N TYR A 89 -8.93 -17.99 6.23
CA TYR A 89 -8.58 -19.16 5.42
C TYR A 89 -7.91 -18.75 4.09
N TYR A 90 -8.27 -17.57 3.61
CA TYR A 90 -7.68 -16.94 2.42
C TYR A 90 -7.30 -15.50 2.77
N TYR A 91 -6.04 -15.21 2.58
CA TYR A 91 -5.43 -13.93 2.91
C TYR A 91 -5.81 -12.83 1.93
N SER A 92 -5.97 -11.63 2.46
CA SER A 92 -6.07 -10.42 1.66
C SER A 92 -5.32 -9.27 2.34
N ALA A 93 -4.73 -8.41 1.54
CA ALA A 93 -3.97 -7.27 2.00
C ALA A 93 -4.80 -5.98 1.93
N GLY A 94 -4.62 -5.10 2.90
CA GLY A 94 -5.18 -3.75 2.88
C GLY A 94 -4.56 -2.89 1.79
N GLY A 95 -5.24 -1.84 1.38
CA GLY A 95 -4.72 -0.84 0.45
C GLY A 95 -3.73 0.11 1.12
N GLY A 96 -2.77 0.63 0.38
CA GLY A 96 -1.88 1.69 0.85
C GLY A 96 -2.62 3.01 1.04
N GLY A 97 -2.20 3.84 1.98
CA GLY A 97 -2.70 5.21 2.14
C GLY A 97 -2.33 6.09 0.95
N GLY A 98 -3.17 7.06 0.65
CA GLY A 98 -2.87 8.13 -0.29
C GLY A 98 -2.50 9.42 0.43
N ALA A 99 -2.15 10.45 -0.34
CA ALA A 99 -1.88 11.77 0.23
C ALA A 99 -3.16 12.47 0.73
N GLY A 100 -4.33 12.09 0.22
CA GLY A 100 -5.62 12.72 0.55
C GLY A 100 -6.54 11.86 1.41
N VAL A 101 -6.44 10.51 1.33
CA VAL A 101 -7.35 9.57 1.98
C VAL A 101 -6.61 8.33 2.43
N GLN A 102 -7.04 7.72 3.52
CA GLN A 102 -6.53 6.45 3.98
C GLN A 102 -6.83 5.30 3.00
N GLY A 103 -6.02 4.26 3.03
CA GLY A 103 -6.32 3.00 2.33
C GLY A 103 -7.47 2.26 3.00
N THR A 104 -8.21 1.45 2.23
CA THR A 104 -9.30 0.65 2.79
C THR A 104 -8.77 -0.69 3.30
N ASP A 105 -9.45 -1.21 4.31
CA ASP A 105 -9.17 -2.53 4.85
C ASP A 105 -9.50 -3.62 3.82
N ALA A 106 -8.80 -4.73 3.89
CA ALA A 106 -9.17 -5.94 3.18
C ALA A 106 -10.51 -6.49 3.66
N GLY A 107 -11.28 -7.10 2.79
CA GLY A 107 -12.63 -7.56 3.10
C GLY A 107 -12.92 -8.99 2.64
N GLY A 108 -14.14 -9.43 2.94
CA GLY A 108 -14.69 -10.76 2.62
C GLY A 108 -15.07 -11.57 3.87
N PRO A 109 -15.86 -12.65 3.79
CA PRO A 109 -16.20 -13.51 4.93
C PRO A 109 -15.00 -14.35 5.39
N ASN A 110 -14.89 -14.61 6.71
CA ASN A 110 -13.76 -15.35 7.30
C ASN A 110 -13.73 -16.83 6.91
N SER A 111 -14.83 -17.39 6.46
CA SER A 111 -15.01 -18.82 6.20
C SER A 111 -15.10 -19.19 4.72
N ASP A 112 -15.06 -18.21 3.81
CA ASP A 112 -15.33 -18.44 2.39
C ASP A 112 -14.15 -18.02 1.52
N SER A 113 -13.65 -18.97 0.73
CA SER A 113 -12.60 -18.76 -0.26
C SER A 113 -13.05 -17.90 -1.44
N THR A 114 -14.35 -17.79 -1.65
CA THR A 114 -14.89 -17.21 -2.89
C THR A 114 -15.00 -15.70 -2.87
N ASN A 115 -14.88 -15.06 -1.69
CA ASN A 115 -15.13 -13.63 -1.51
C ASN A 115 -14.04 -12.87 -0.75
N SER A 116 -12.80 -13.31 -0.80
CA SER A 116 -11.68 -12.58 -0.18
C SER A 116 -11.10 -11.55 -1.17
N TYR A 117 -11.23 -10.27 -0.86
CA TYR A 117 -10.76 -9.16 -1.71
C TYR A 117 -9.81 -8.22 -0.98
N GLY A 118 -8.88 -7.64 -1.73
CA GLY A 118 -7.94 -6.65 -1.23
C GLY A 118 -8.61 -5.30 -0.93
N GLY A 119 -8.01 -4.52 -0.05
CA GLY A 119 -8.41 -3.14 0.20
C GLY A 119 -7.98 -2.20 -0.92
N ALA A 120 -8.84 -1.25 -1.30
CA ALA A 120 -8.47 -0.24 -2.30
C ALA A 120 -7.43 0.76 -1.75
N GLY A 121 -6.58 1.26 -2.62
CA GLY A 121 -5.63 2.33 -2.29
C GLY A 121 -6.35 3.64 -1.98
N GLY A 122 -5.84 4.40 -1.02
CA GLY A 122 -6.32 5.73 -0.69
C GLY A 122 -6.08 6.72 -1.82
N ASN A 123 -7.02 7.65 -2.02
CA ASN A 123 -6.88 8.66 -3.05
C ASN A 123 -5.78 9.68 -2.70
N GLY A 124 -5.14 10.20 -3.73
CA GLY A 124 -4.20 11.30 -3.65
C GLY A 124 -4.88 12.66 -3.48
N VAL A 125 -4.08 13.71 -3.56
CA VAL A 125 -4.53 15.11 -3.47
C VAL A 125 -4.57 15.73 -4.86
N THR A 126 -5.64 16.47 -5.14
CA THR A 126 -5.79 17.25 -6.36
C THR A 126 -5.26 18.67 -6.15
N THR A 127 -4.38 19.11 -7.03
CA THR A 127 -3.86 20.49 -7.04
C THR A 127 -3.93 21.09 -8.44
N SER A 128 -4.06 22.40 -8.52
CA SER A 128 -4.04 23.14 -9.80
C SER A 128 -2.72 23.89 -10.01
N ILE A 129 -1.65 23.45 -9.36
CA ILE A 129 -0.32 24.11 -9.48
C ILE A 129 0.20 24.13 -10.92
N THR A 130 -0.17 23.14 -11.73
CA THR A 130 0.19 23.04 -13.15
C THR A 130 -0.77 23.76 -14.10
N GLY A 131 -1.74 24.50 -13.56
CA GLY A 131 -2.76 25.22 -14.37
C GLY A 131 -4.07 24.43 -14.50
N SER A 132 -4.05 23.11 -14.45
CA SER A 132 -5.24 22.25 -14.48
C SER A 132 -5.29 21.36 -13.24
N PRO A 133 -6.48 21.00 -12.74
CA PRO A 133 -6.62 20.08 -11.62
C PRO A 133 -5.99 18.74 -11.95
N THR A 134 -5.00 18.33 -11.16
CA THR A 134 -4.30 17.05 -11.33
C THR A 134 -4.17 16.37 -9.98
N THR A 135 -4.64 15.13 -9.89
CA THR A 135 -4.54 14.31 -8.68
C THR A 135 -3.22 13.53 -8.70
N ARG A 136 -2.50 13.50 -7.57
CA ARG A 136 -1.22 12.81 -7.41
C ARG A 136 -1.13 12.10 -6.06
N ALA A 137 -0.18 11.19 -5.95
CA ALA A 137 0.13 10.44 -4.72
C ALA A 137 -1.03 9.57 -4.20
N GLY A 138 -1.66 8.81 -5.10
CA GLY A 138 -2.61 7.76 -4.73
C GLY A 138 -1.90 6.51 -4.20
N GLY A 139 -2.49 5.82 -3.21
CA GLY A 139 -1.99 4.57 -2.66
C GLY A 139 -2.18 3.38 -3.60
N GLY A 140 -1.38 2.33 -3.46
CA GLY A 140 -1.57 1.09 -4.19
C GLY A 140 -2.71 0.24 -3.63
N GLY A 141 -3.39 -0.51 -4.47
CA GLY A 141 -4.41 -1.49 -4.07
C GLY A 141 -3.79 -2.73 -3.43
N GLY A 142 -4.49 -3.31 -2.46
CA GLY A 142 -4.10 -4.54 -1.81
C GLY A 142 -4.46 -5.79 -2.64
N THR A 143 -3.86 -6.91 -2.27
CA THR A 143 -4.10 -8.21 -2.93
C THR A 143 -5.32 -8.90 -2.33
N GLY A 144 -6.08 -9.60 -3.17
CA GLY A 144 -7.11 -10.54 -2.72
C GLY A 144 -6.97 -11.91 -3.36
N TRP A 145 -7.66 -12.91 -2.81
CA TRP A 145 -7.71 -14.24 -3.42
C TRP A 145 -8.55 -14.23 -4.70
N THR A 146 -9.75 -13.65 -4.64
CA THR A 146 -10.70 -13.63 -5.76
C THR A 146 -10.91 -12.27 -6.36
N GLY A 147 -10.65 -11.18 -5.62
CA GLY A 147 -10.89 -9.81 -6.07
C GLY A 147 -9.64 -8.94 -6.02
N ASN A 148 -9.36 -8.24 -7.12
CA ASN A 148 -8.33 -7.22 -7.17
C ASN A 148 -8.86 -5.95 -6.51
N ALA A 149 -8.02 -5.26 -5.77
CA ALA A 149 -8.31 -3.92 -5.33
C ALA A 149 -7.77 -2.88 -6.31
N SER A 150 -8.53 -1.82 -6.55
CA SER A 150 -8.05 -0.69 -7.34
C SER A 150 -6.99 0.09 -6.58
N GLY A 151 -6.04 0.65 -7.29
CA GLY A 151 -5.21 1.73 -6.75
C GLY A 151 -6.02 3.00 -6.55
N GLY A 152 -5.58 3.87 -5.65
CA GLY A 152 -6.18 5.19 -5.42
C GLY A 152 -5.97 6.14 -6.60
N SER A 153 -6.92 7.05 -6.79
CA SER A 153 -6.78 8.15 -7.77
C SER A 153 -5.49 8.93 -7.52
N GLY A 154 -4.82 9.33 -8.58
CA GLY A 154 -3.52 10.00 -8.50
C GLY A 154 -2.35 9.04 -8.72
N GLY A 155 -2.57 7.97 -9.46
CA GLY A 155 -1.53 7.11 -10.00
C GLY A 155 -1.21 5.88 -9.17
N GLY A 156 -2.08 5.46 -8.26
CA GLY A 156 -1.91 4.20 -7.54
C GLY A 156 -2.05 2.97 -8.45
N GLY A 157 -1.19 1.96 -8.31
CA GLY A 157 -1.27 0.70 -9.02
C GLY A 157 -2.32 -0.23 -8.41
N GLY A 158 -3.04 -0.99 -9.21
CA GLY A 158 -4.00 -1.99 -8.73
C GLY A 158 -3.34 -3.22 -8.11
N GLY A 159 -3.98 -3.83 -7.14
CA GLY A 159 -3.51 -5.06 -6.53
C GLY A 159 -3.58 -6.26 -7.48
N GLY A 160 -2.70 -7.23 -7.30
CA GLY A 160 -2.70 -8.49 -8.01
C GLY A 160 -3.62 -9.53 -7.40
N ARG A 161 -3.76 -10.66 -8.03
CA ARG A 161 -4.45 -11.85 -7.51
C ARG A 161 -3.46 -12.97 -7.26
N THR A 162 -3.81 -13.86 -6.32
CA THR A 162 -3.00 -15.07 -6.08
C THR A 162 -2.98 -15.99 -7.28
N THR A 163 -4.08 -16.13 -8.00
CA THR A 163 -4.25 -17.02 -9.16
C THR A 163 -4.51 -16.26 -10.46
N GLY A 164 -4.22 -14.97 -10.51
CA GLY A 164 -4.60 -14.09 -11.61
C GLY A 164 -3.52 -13.09 -12.00
N PRO A 165 -3.90 -11.95 -12.54
CA PRO A 165 -2.96 -10.97 -13.05
C PRO A 165 -2.02 -10.43 -11.98
N THR A 166 -0.80 -10.10 -12.41
CA THR A 166 0.20 -9.41 -11.59
C THR A 166 -0.31 -8.05 -11.12
N ALA A 167 0.24 -7.56 -10.02
CA ALA A 167 -0.08 -6.22 -9.53
C ALA A 167 0.34 -5.14 -10.53
N GLY A 168 -0.45 -4.08 -10.58
CA GLY A 168 -0.19 -2.93 -11.45
C GLY A 168 0.92 -2.03 -10.89
N ASN A 169 1.75 -1.51 -11.78
CA ASN A 169 2.69 -0.43 -11.44
C ASN A 169 1.90 0.86 -11.21
N ALA A 170 2.42 1.71 -10.35
CA ALA A 170 1.95 3.08 -10.23
C ALA A 170 2.33 3.91 -11.46
N THR A 171 1.56 4.96 -11.70
CA THR A 171 1.82 5.91 -12.79
C THR A 171 3.08 6.73 -12.49
N VAL A 172 3.94 6.89 -13.47
CA VAL A 172 5.14 7.73 -13.37
C VAL A 172 4.77 9.21 -13.14
N ASN A 173 5.62 9.96 -12.48
CA ASN A 173 5.48 11.39 -12.18
C ASN A 173 4.23 11.71 -11.33
N THR A 174 3.74 10.73 -10.57
CA THR A 174 2.62 10.93 -9.63
C THR A 174 3.00 10.71 -8.17
N GLY A 175 4.10 9.99 -7.91
CA GLY A 175 4.45 9.56 -6.55
C GLY A 175 3.48 8.52 -5.98
N GLY A 176 2.73 7.83 -6.84
CA GLY A 176 1.76 6.82 -6.43
C GLY A 176 2.42 5.54 -5.93
N GLY A 177 1.72 4.80 -5.06
CA GLY A 177 2.13 3.48 -4.58
C GLY A 177 1.83 2.37 -5.57
N GLY A 178 2.74 1.42 -5.75
CA GLY A 178 2.50 0.21 -6.54
C GLY A 178 1.51 -0.73 -5.88
N GLY A 179 0.82 -1.55 -6.66
CA GLY A 179 -0.11 -2.54 -6.15
C GLY A 179 0.59 -3.69 -5.41
N GLY A 180 -0.09 -4.26 -4.42
CA GLY A 180 0.34 -5.43 -3.69
C GLY A 180 0.33 -6.69 -4.56
N GLY A 181 1.40 -7.48 -4.52
CA GLY A 181 1.50 -8.75 -5.24
C GLY A 181 0.68 -9.86 -4.58
N GLY A 182 0.18 -10.80 -5.38
CA GLY A 182 -0.47 -12.01 -4.89
C GLY A 182 0.50 -13.00 -4.24
N GLY A 183 0.01 -14.16 -3.83
CA GLY A 183 0.79 -15.23 -3.20
C GLY A 183 1.82 -15.92 -4.12
N PRO A 184 2.26 -17.13 -3.77
CA PRO A 184 3.41 -17.81 -4.40
C PRO A 184 3.25 -18.24 -5.86
N GLY A 185 2.16 -17.90 -6.50
CA GLY A 185 1.90 -18.17 -7.92
C GLY A 185 2.49 -17.12 -8.87
N PRO A 186 2.24 -17.27 -10.19
CA PRO A 186 2.71 -16.33 -11.21
C PRO A 186 2.26 -14.87 -11.01
N GLY A 187 1.18 -14.65 -10.24
CA GLY A 187 0.69 -13.32 -9.85
C GLY A 187 1.40 -12.70 -8.64
N GLY A 188 2.46 -13.37 -8.11
CA GLY A 188 3.11 -12.99 -6.84
C GLY A 188 3.92 -11.70 -6.86
N LEU A 189 4.17 -11.09 -8.01
CA LEU A 189 4.97 -9.88 -8.11
C LEU A 189 4.16 -8.63 -7.73
N SER A 190 4.72 -7.83 -6.84
CA SER A 190 4.19 -6.52 -6.52
C SER A 190 4.49 -5.53 -7.65
N GLY A 191 3.58 -4.58 -7.85
CA GLY A 191 3.81 -3.45 -8.73
C GLY A 191 4.87 -2.49 -8.19
N GLY A 192 5.58 -1.86 -9.08
CA GLY A 192 6.54 -0.80 -8.75
C GLY A 192 5.82 0.50 -8.35
N GLY A 193 6.39 1.25 -7.41
CA GLY A 193 5.94 2.61 -7.13
C GLY A 193 6.24 3.55 -8.29
N GLY A 194 5.43 4.58 -8.46
CA GLY A 194 5.62 5.63 -9.44
C GLY A 194 6.68 6.64 -8.99
N SER A 195 7.44 7.18 -9.95
CA SER A 195 8.33 8.31 -9.67
C SER A 195 7.51 9.52 -9.19
N GLY A 196 8.11 10.31 -8.31
CA GLY A 196 7.58 11.61 -7.92
C GLY A 196 7.86 12.70 -8.96
N ILE A 197 7.30 13.88 -8.71
CA ILE A 197 7.54 15.09 -9.50
C ILE A 197 7.69 16.27 -8.55
N VAL A 198 8.58 17.20 -8.89
CA VAL A 198 8.67 18.53 -8.25
C VAL A 198 8.11 19.57 -9.22
N VAL A 199 7.12 20.33 -8.73
CA VAL A 199 6.51 21.42 -9.53
C VAL A 199 6.67 22.71 -8.76
N ILE A 200 7.32 23.69 -9.39
CA ILE A 200 7.53 25.01 -8.83
C ILE A 200 6.74 26.02 -9.67
N ARG A 201 5.88 26.80 -9.01
CA ARG A 201 5.15 27.91 -9.64
C ARG A 201 5.52 29.19 -8.93
N TYR A 202 5.98 30.16 -9.68
CA TYR A 202 6.28 31.49 -9.16
C TYR A 202 5.48 32.57 -9.92
N LYS A 203 5.23 33.65 -9.25
CA LYS A 203 4.58 34.81 -9.85
C LYS A 203 5.63 35.58 -10.62
N PHE A 204 5.41 35.76 -11.90
CA PHE A 204 6.22 36.67 -12.70
C PHE A 204 5.83 38.10 -12.35
N GLN A 205 6.79 38.97 -12.03
CA GLN A 205 6.61 40.38 -11.77
C GLN A 205 6.97 41.18 -13.02
#